data_5d692a1d12744b3de57013c320ba6c04
#
_entry.id   5d692a1d12744b3de57013c320ba6c04
#
_cell.length_a   1.000
_cell.length_b   1.000
_cell.length_c   1.000
_cell.angle_alpha   90.00
_cell.angle_beta   90.00
_cell.angle_gamma   90.00
#
_symmetry.space_group_name_H-M   'P 1'
#
loop_
_entity.id
_entity.type
_entity.pdbx_description
1 polymer ?
#
loop_
_entity_poly.entity_id
_entity_poly.type
_entity_poly.pdbx_seq_one_letter_code
_entity_poly.pdbx_strand_id
1 'polypeptide(L)'
;MLSRRDLGRRFSLVAAGIAMGGEAAFARRAVVHGKDRGPLVLLNANENPDGPPQISIDAMTKVLSRGGRYHEEDTDALTAAMAASEHLRTDQVLAVSGSSEILHCAVDAFTSPSLPLITTLPSYEQPVEIAAALGHPVIKIPMTPEWAADVRKMVAEAEKARGGFIYVVNPNNPTSSITKKADIAWLVANLPPNTLAMIDEAYIHYSTSPDLASSIPYVQQGKNVIVARTFSKIYGMAGLRIGFGCARPDLIRKLSPYRNNIVPVPSTHAAKAALTSPTLVTERRERLGKIRSDLCIWLDANRYKFIPPHGNFLMIDVKRDVRGVIAEMQERGVAVGRPFPPLNQMLRVTIGTDADMAKFKEVFPQVVKA
;
A
#
# COMPACT_ATOMS: atom_id res chain seq x y z
N MET A 1 -42.95 15.45 -17.42
CA MET A 1 -42.79 15.17 -15.98
C MET A 1 -42.30 13.72 -15.83
N LEU A 2 -41.09 13.51 -15.35
CA LEU A 2 -40.56 12.16 -15.11
C LEU A 2 -41.17 11.59 -13.82
N SER A 3 -41.63 10.35 -13.84
CA SER A 3 -42.29 9.75 -12.68
C SER A 3 -41.23 9.39 -11.58
N ARG A 4 -41.65 9.33 -10.31
CA ARG A 4 -40.81 8.93 -9.17
C ARG A 4 -40.16 7.52 -9.37
N ARG A 5 -40.77 6.65 -10.19
CA ARG A 5 -40.25 5.34 -10.55
C ARG A 5 -39.06 5.42 -11.52
N ASP A 6 -39.06 6.38 -12.44
CA ASP A 6 -37.96 6.56 -13.41
C ASP A 6 -36.73 7.21 -12.76
N LEU A 7 -36.96 8.05 -11.73
CA LEU A 7 -35.87 8.59 -10.92
C LEU A 7 -35.17 7.50 -10.08
N GLY A 8 -35.94 6.60 -9.47
CA GLY A 8 -35.42 5.47 -8.70
C GLY A 8 -34.59 4.48 -9.54
N ARG A 9 -35.01 4.20 -10.80
CA ARG A 9 -34.25 3.34 -11.71
C ARG A 9 -32.93 3.95 -12.20
N ARG A 10 -32.85 5.27 -12.37
CA ARG A 10 -31.62 5.95 -12.77
C ARG A 10 -30.62 6.07 -11.60
N PHE A 11 -31.10 6.23 -10.37
CA PHE A 11 -30.23 6.18 -9.18
C PHE A 11 -29.69 4.77 -8.88
N SER A 12 -30.47 3.71 -9.17
CA SER A 12 -30.00 2.32 -8.99
C SER A 12 -28.91 1.91 -9.99
N LEU A 13 -28.86 2.52 -11.18
CA LEU A 13 -27.82 2.26 -12.19
C LEU A 13 -26.53 3.05 -11.95
N VAL A 14 -26.58 4.17 -11.25
CA VAL A 14 -25.39 4.96 -10.84
C VAL A 14 -24.76 4.37 -9.59
N ALA A 15 -25.55 3.81 -8.67
CA ALA A 15 -25.04 3.13 -7.47
C ALA A 15 -24.37 1.77 -7.74
N ALA A 16 -24.61 1.15 -8.91
CA ALA A 16 -23.96 -0.10 -9.33
C ALA A 16 -22.60 0.11 -10.02
N GLY A 17 -22.19 1.34 -10.29
CA GLY A 17 -20.95 1.68 -11.01
C GLY A 17 -19.77 2.11 -10.12
N ILE A 18 -19.97 2.35 -8.83
CA ILE A 18 -18.87 2.57 -7.89
C ILE A 18 -18.54 1.24 -7.21
N ALA A 19 -18.04 0.29 -7.99
CA ALA A 19 -17.31 -0.83 -7.44
C ALA A 19 -16.01 -0.25 -6.85
N MET A 20 -15.94 -0.16 -5.53
CA MET A 20 -14.72 0.14 -4.81
C MET A 20 -13.66 -0.91 -5.18
N GLY A 21 -12.91 -0.65 -6.25
CA GLY A 21 -11.81 -1.47 -6.72
C GLY A 21 -10.60 -1.16 -5.86
N GLY A 22 -10.40 -1.90 -4.79
CA GLY A 22 -9.22 -1.86 -3.97
C GLY A 22 -9.09 -3.17 -3.21
N GLU A 23 -7.96 -3.44 -2.59
CA GLU A 23 -7.73 -4.65 -1.77
C GLU A 23 -8.91 -4.96 -0.82
N ALA A 24 -9.60 -3.93 -0.33
CA ALA A 24 -10.78 -4.07 0.54
C ALA A 24 -12.01 -4.70 -0.17
N ALA A 25 -12.19 -4.52 -1.47
CA ALA A 25 -13.32 -5.10 -2.20
C ALA A 25 -13.13 -6.59 -2.48
N PHE A 26 -11.89 -7.04 -2.67
CA PHE A 26 -11.57 -8.45 -2.86
C PHE A 26 -11.52 -9.23 -1.54
N ALA A 27 -11.09 -8.62 -0.44
CA ALA A 27 -11.18 -9.22 0.89
C ALA A 27 -12.63 -9.57 1.28
N ARG A 28 -13.62 -8.79 0.84
CA ARG A 28 -15.05 -9.08 1.11
C ARG A 28 -15.60 -10.32 0.39
N ARG A 29 -15.01 -10.78 -0.72
CA ARG A 29 -15.45 -12.00 -1.44
C ARG A 29 -14.84 -13.31 -0.92
N ALA A 30 -13.82 -13.24 -0.07
CA ALA A 30 -13.09 -14.41 0.42
C ALA A 30 -13.76 -15.16 1.58
N VAL A 31 -14.89 -14.68 2.11
CA VAL A 31 -15.58 -15.31 3.25
C VAL A 31 -16.83 -16.03 2.80
N VAL A 32 -16.67 -17.09 2.00
CA VAL A 32 -17.69 -18.14 1.87
C VAL A 32 -17.22 -19.31 2.71
N HIS A 33 -17.67 -19.40 3.95
CA HIS A 33 -17.45 -20.53 4.83
C HIS A 33 -18.24 -21.74 4.32
N GLY A 34 -17.55 -22.69 3.72
CA GLY A 34 -18.05 -24.07 3.65
C GLY A 34 -18.00 -24.67 5.07
N LYS A 35 -19.09 -25.21 5.55
CA LYS A 35 -19.30 -25.65 6.95
C LYS A 35 -18.36 -26.75 7.48
N ASP A 36 -17.44 -27.29 6.68
CA ASP A 36 -16.59 -28.45 7.02
C ASP A 36 -15.09 -28.26 6.76
N ARG A 37 -14.61 -27.03 6.55
CA ARG A 37 -13.17 -26.77 6.31
C ARG A 37 -12.61 -26.01 7.51
N GLY A 38 -11.43 -26.41 7.98
CA GLY A 38 -10.67 -25.68 9.01
C GLY A 38 -10.46 -24.19 8.68
N PRO A 39 -9.90 -23.38 9.58
CA PRO A 39 -9.74 -21.95 9.38
C PRO A 39 -8.95 -21.66 8.11
N LEU A 40 -9.45 -20.71 7.29
CA LEU A 40 -8.80 -20.25 6.07
C LEU A 40 -7.50 -19.52 6.39
N VAL A 41 -6.38 -19.94 5.79
CA VAL A 41 -5.09 -19.25 5.88
C VAL A 41 -5.12 -18.02 4.97
N LEU A 42 -4.90 -16.83 5.52
CA LEU A 42 -5.04 -15.55 4.80
C LEU A 42 -3.67 -15.01 4.35
N LEU A 43 -3.31 -15.23 3.09
CA LEU A 43 -2.07 -14.75 2.46
C LEU A 43 -2.36 -13.81 1.27
N ASN A 44 -3.42 -13.01 1.33
CA ASN A 44 -3.98 -12.31 0.17
C ASN A 44 -3.86 -10.78 0.22
N ALA A 45 -3.69 -10.15 1.40
CA ALA A 45 -3.86 -8.70 1.55
C ALA A 45 -2.60 -7.96 2.05
N ASN A 46 -1.43 -8.60 2.04
CA ASN A 46 -0.18 -8.01 2.52
C ASN A 46 -0.30 -7.47 3.96
N GLU A 47 -1.09 -8.14 4.78
CA GLU A 47 -1.23 -7.83 6.20
C GLU A 47 -0.06 -8.41 7.00
N ASN A 48 0.15 -7.89 8.19
CA ASN A 48 1.10 -8.45 9.14
C ASN A 48 0.38 -9.48 10.01
N PRO A 49 0.83 -10.76 10.01
CA PRO A 49 0.13 -11.82 10.74
C PRO A 49 0.16 -11.64 12.27
N ASP A 50 1.07 -10.81 12.80
CA ASP A 50 1.16 -10.53 14.24
C ASP A 50 0.06 -9.59 14.74
N GLY A 51 -0.62 -8.87 13.83
CA GLY A 51 -1.57 -7.83 14.22
C GLY A 51 -0.90 -6.66 14.98
N PRO A 52 -1.71 -5.82 15.68
CA PRO A 52 -1.21 -4.74 16.50
C PRO A 52 -0.34 -5.26 17.66
N PRO A 53 0.77 -4.57 18.03
CA PRO A 53 1.55 -4.96 19.21
C PRO A 53 0.76 -4.74 20.50
N GLN A 54 1.08 -5.48 21.56
CA GLN A 54 0.33 -5.44 22.81
C GLN A 54 0.25 -4.02 23.40
N ILE A 55 1.35 -3.26 23.34
CA ILE A 55 1.38 -1.86 23.79
C ILE A 55 0.30 -1.00 23.09
N SER A 56 0.01 -1.27 21.81
CA SER A 56 -1.03 -0.57 21.06
C SER A 56 -2.43 -1.03 21.45
N ILE A 57 -2.61 -2.33 21.69
CA ILE A 57 -3.87 -2.89 22.17
C ILE A 57 -4.22 -2.28 23.52
N ASP A 58 -3.28 -2.23 24.44
CA ASP A 58 -3.45 -1.65 25.78
C ASP A 58 -3.78 -0.17 25.72
N ALA A 59 -3.08 0.58 24.85
CA ALA A 59 -3.30 2.02 24.69
C ALA A 59 -4.67 2.33 24.12
N MET A 60 -5.12 1.61 23.08
CA MET A 60 -6.45 1.86 22.49
C MET A 60 -7.58 1.42 23.44
N THR A 61 -7.40 0.33 24.21
CA THR A 61 -8.41 -0.15 25.16
C THR A 61 -8.69 0.87 26.24
N LYS A 62 -7.66 1.55 26.77
CA LYS A 62 -7.79 2.59 27.80
C LYS A 62 -8.65 3.79 27.37
N VAL A 63 -8.79 4.03 26.07
CA VAL A 63 -9.46 5.22 25.54
C VAL A 63 -10.77 4.92 24.82
N LEU A 64 -11.24 3.67 24.82
CA LEU A 64 -12.48 3.29 24.13
C LEU A 64 -13.70 4.10 24.62
N SER A 65 -13.77 4.42 25.92
CA SER A 65 -14.83 5.26 26.50
C SER A 65 -14.85 6.71 25.98
N ARG A 66 -13.73 7.19 25.41
CA ARG A 66 -13.62 8.54 24.81
C ARG A 66 -14.21 8.60 23.40
N GLY A 67 -14.56 7.46 22.79
CA GLY A 67 -15.03 7.39 21.40
C GLY A 67 -16.34 8.13 21.09
N GLY A 68 -17.00 8.71 22.09
CA GLY A 68 -18.18 9.58 21.91
C GLY A 68 -17.87 11.02 21.49
N ARG A 69 -16.62 11.40 21.38
CA ARG A 69 -16.15 12.75 21.00
C ARG A 69 -15.03 12.67 19.95
N TYR A 70 -14.84 13.75 19.16
CA TYR A 70 -13.85 13.77 18.08
C TYR A 70 -12.39 13.84 18.54
N HIS A 71 -12.08 14.57 19.63
CA HIS A 71 -10.73 14.69 20.21
C HIS A 71 -9.66 15.06 19.17
N GLU A 72 -9.79 16.22 18.53
CA GLU A 72 -8.84 16.69 17.51
C GLU A 72 -7.42 16.81 18.07
N GLU A 73 -7.28 17.16 19.37
CA GLU A 73 -6.02 17.20 20.10
C GLU A 73 -5.25 15.85 20.08
N ASP A 74 -5.94 14.73 20.01
CA ASP A 74 -5.31 13.41 19.89
C ASP A 74 -4.67 13.22 18.50
N THR A 75 -5.29 13.75 17.44
CA THR A 75 -4.74 13.75 16.08
C THR A 75 -3.51 14.66 15.97
N ASP A 76 -3.52 15.82 16.62
CA ASP A 76 -2.37 16.73 16.67
C ASP A 76 -1.20 16.07 17.40
N ALA A 77 -1.47 15.43 18.54
CA ALA A 77 -0.46 14.68 19.29
C ALA A 77 0.09 13.47 18.50
N LEU A 78 -0.73 12.81 17.68
CA LEU A 78 -0.27 11.77 16.76
C LEU A 78 0.61 12.35 15.66
N THR A 79 0.19 13.47 15.06
CA THR A 79 0.97 14.17 14.02
C THR A 79 2.36 14.56 14.55
N ALA A 80 2.41 15.08 15.77
CA ALA A 80 3.69 15.40 16.43
C ALA A 80 4.57 14.16 16.66
N ALA A 81 3.97 13.04 17.07
CA ALA A 81 4.71 11.79 17.26
C ALA A 81 5.24 11.21 15.92
N MET A 82 4.45 11.27 14.86
CA MET A 82 4.86 10.88 13.50
C MET A 82 6.00 11.78 13.00
N ALA A 83 5.88 13.08 13.17
CA ALA A 83 6.94 14.03 12.80
C ALA A 83 8.24 13.74 13.53
N ALA A 84 8.18 13.51 14.84
CA ALA A 84 9.34 13.17 15.64
C ALA A 84 10.01 11.86 15.20
N SER A 85 9.22 10.83 14.88
CA SER A 85 9.73 9.53 14.40
C SER A 85 10.49 9.62 13.07
N GLU A 86 10.16 10.60 12.24
CA GLU A 86 10.80 10.84 10.94
C GLU A 86 11.78 12.02 10.96
N HIS A 87 12.08 12.58 12.14
CA HIS A 87 12.95 13.78 12.32
C HIS A 87 12.47 14.98 11.47
N LEU A 88 11.16 15.18 11.42
CA LEU A 88 10.49 16.27 10.70
C LEU A 88 9.82 17.24 11.68
N ARG A 89 9.47 18.43 11.18
CA ARG A 89 8.58 19.35 11.91
C ARG A 89 7.12 18.93 11.72
N THR A 90 6.26 19.29 12.65
CA THR A 90 4.82 18.96 12.63
C THR A 90 4.12 19.50 11.38
N ASP A 91 4.52 20.68 10.90
CA ASP A 91 3.98 21.30 9.69
C ASP A 91 4.40 20.61 8.36
N GLN A 92 5.26 19.60 8.46
CA GLN A 92 5.69 18.75 7.33
C GLN A 92 4.96 17.40 7.31
N VAL A 93 4.01 17.15 8.22
CA VAL A 93 3.30 15.87 8.33
C VAL A 93 1.79 16.09 8.32
N LEU A 94 1.08 15.23 7.59
CA LEU A 94 -0.39 15.17 7.57
C LEU A 94 -0.82 13.76 7.99
N ALA A 95 -1.38 13.64 9.19
CA ALA A 95 -1.99 12.40 9.66
C ALA A 95 -3.34 12.17 8.97
N VAL A 96 -3.60 10.93 8.56
CA VAL A 96 -4.79 10.54 7.77
C VAL A 96 -5.34 9.19 8.20
N SER A 97 -6.60 8.92 7.84
CA SER A 97 -7.28 7.66 8.15
C SER A 97 -6.87 6.52 7.19
N GLY A 98 -5.62 6.10 7.31
CA GLY A 98 -4.93 5.15 6.43
C GLY A 98 -4.22 5.84 5.27
N SER A 99 -3.08 5.29 4.83
CA SER A 99 -2.30 5.90 3.72
C SER A 99 -3.08 6.01 2.41
N SER A 100 -4.13 5.23 2.21
CA SER A 100 -5.04 5.40 1.07
C SER A 100 -5.68 6.79 1.00
N GLU A 101 -5.93 7.44 2.14
CA GLU A 101 -6.46 8.80 2.15
C GLU A 101 -5.41 9.83 1.67
N ILE A 102 -4.12 9.67 2.01
CA ILE A 102 -3.09 10.57 1.48
C ILE A 102 -2.91 10.42 -0.04
N LEU A 103 -3.16 9.21 -0.59
CA LEU A 103 -3.18 8.98 -2.03
C LEU A 103 -4.34 9.74 -2.69
N HIS A 104 -5.55 9.72 -2.10
CA HIS A 104 -6.68 10.54 -2.54
C HIS A 104 -6.32 12.02 -2.53
N CYS A 105 -5.91 12.54 -1.38
CA CYS A 105 -5.53 13.94 -1.24
C CYS A 105 -4.51 14.37 -2.30
N ALA A 106 -3.54 13.52 -2.60
CA ALA A 106 -2.49 13.84 -3.55
C ALA A 106 -2.98 13.85 -5.00
N VAL A 107 -3.82 12.89 -5.39
CA VAL A 107 -4.41 12.87 -6.73
C VAL A 107 -5.32 14.08 -6.92
N ASP A 108 -6.21 14.38 -5.96
CA ASP A 108 -7.12 15.53 -6.01
C ASP A 108 -6.36 16.85 -6.08
N ALA A 109 -5.27 16.99 -5.31
CA ALA A 109 -4.53 18.26 -5.21
C ALA A 109 -3.56 18.50 -6.38
N PHE A 110 -3.03 17.45 -7.02
CA PHE A 110 -1.90 17.57 -7.94
C PHE A 110 -2.12 16.97 -9.33
N THR A 111 -3.33 16.45 -9.62
CA THR A 111 -3.71 16.09 -10.98
C THR A 111 -4.83 17.00 -11.50
N SER A 112 -4.99 17.09 -12.80
CA SER A 112 -6.07 17.84 -13.46
C SER A 112 -6.24 17.34 -14.90
N PRO A 113 -7.22 17.81 -15.67
CA PRO A 113 -7.32 17.49 -17.09
C PRO A 113 -6.05 17.80 -17.91
N SER A 114 -5.19 18.70 -17.42
CA SER A 114 -3.92 19.08 -18.06
C SER A 114 -2.66 18.59 -17.34
N LEU A 115 -2.79 18.05 -16.12
CA LEU A 115 -1.68 17.52 -15.33
C LEU A 115 -1.91 16.02 -15.03
N PRO A 116 -1.31 15.12 -15.81
CA PRO A 116 -1.57 13.69 -15.70
C PRO A 116 -1.01 13.08 -14.42
N LEU A 117 -1.64 11.98 -13.97
CA LEU A 117 -0.99 11.00 -13.11
C LEU A 117 -0.03 10.15 -13.96
N ILE A 118 1.23 10.05 -13.55
CA ILE A 118 2.25 9.23 -14.20
C ILE A 118 2.71 8.16 -13.22
N THR A 119 2.53 6.89 -13.56
CA THR A 119 2.87 5.78 -12.65
C THR A 119 3.44 4.60 -13.41
N THR A 120 4.05 3.65 -12.70
CA THR A 120 4.53 2.39 -13.31
C THR A 120 3.39 1.37 -13.45
N LEU A 121 3.55 0.40 -14.35
CA LEU A 121 2.63 -0.70 -14.56
C LEU A 121 3.40 -2.04 -14.54
N PRO A 122 3.04 -2.99 -13.66
CA PRO A 122 2.01 -2.89 -12.61
C PRO A 122 2.48 -2.10 -11.38
N SER A 123 1.53 -1.47 -10.70
CA SER A 123 1.73 -0.80 -9.41
C SER A 123 0.42 -0.84 -8.60
N TYR A 124 0.40 -0.22 -7.43
CA TYR A 124 -0.82 -0.10 -6.63
C TYR A 124 -1.83 0.82 -7.34
N GLU A 125 -3.02 0.29 -7.60
CA GLU A 125 -3.96 0.86 -8.57
C GLU A 125 -4.76 2.05 -8.04
N GLN A 126 -4.91 2.22 -6.74
CA GLN A 126 -5.83 3.21 -6.17
C GLN A 126 -5.65 4.64 -6.74
N PRO A 127 -4.43 5.21 -6.88
CA PRO A 127 -4.29 6.52 -7.50
C PRO A 127 -4.76 6.57 -8.96
N VAL A 128 -4.59 5.47 -9.69
CA VAL A 128 -5.07 5.34 -11.08
C VAL A 128 -6.58 5.36 -11.15
N GLU A 129 -7.24 4.62 -10.25
CA GLU A 129 -8.71 4.56 -10.16
C GLU A 129 -9.30 5.92 -9.79
N ILE A 130 -8.66 6.64 -8.85
CA ILE A 130 -9.08 7.99 -8.44
C ILE A 130 -8.95 8.97 -9.62
N ALA A 131 -7.76 9.04 -10.26
CA ALA A 131 -7.55 9.93 -11.39
C ALA A 131 -8.52 9.65 -12.54
N ALA A 132 -8.76 8.38 -12.84
CA ALA A 132 -9.73 7.97 -13.87
C ALA A 132 -11.17 8.37 -13.51
N ALA A 133 -11.57 8.24 -12.24
CA ALA A 133 -12.89 8.65 -11.77
C ALA A 133 -13.11 10.18 -11.86
N LEU A 134 -12.02 10.97 -11.72
CA LEU A 134 -12.01 12.41 -11.90
C LEU A 134 -11.93 12.85 -13.37
N GLY A 135 -11.75 11.91 -14.31
CA GLY A 135 -11.53 12.22 -15.73
C GLY A 135 -10.14 12.80 -16.00
N HIS A 136 -9.17 12.63 -15.10
CA HIS A 136 -7.79 13.09 -15.28
C HIS A 136 -6.96 12.06 -16.05
N PRO A 137 -6.03 12.50 -16.94
CA PRO A 137 -5.21 11.60 -17.73
C PRO A 137 -4.29 10.74 -16.84
N VAL A 138 -4.10 9.47 -17.22
CA VAL A 138 -3.19 8.55 -16.58
C VAL A 138 -2.20 8.00 -17.58
N ILE A 139 -0.90 8.19 -17.32
CA ILE A 139 0.19 7.65 -18.12
C ILE A 139 0.84 6.50 -17.34
N LYS A 140 0.75 5.29 -17.89
CA LYS A 140 1.29 4.06 -17.30
C LYS A 140 2.57 3.66 -17.99
N ILE A 141 3.68 3.63 -17.24
CA ILE A 141 5.01 3.29 -17.75
C ILE A 141 5.30 1.82 -17.38
N PRO A 142 5.61 0.94 -18.34
CA PRO A 142 6.05 -0.40 -18.01
C PRO A 142 7.28 -0.40 -17.10
N MET A 143 7.35 -1.37 -16.17
CA MET A 143 8.55 -1.59 -15.36
C MET A 143 9.75 -1.96 -16.22
N THR A 144 10.95 -1.71 -15.70
CA THR A 144 12.20 -2.21 -16.31
C THR A 144 12.25 -3.75 -16.23
N PRO A 145 13.17 -4.42 -16.98
CA PRO A 145 13.36 -5.86 -16.87
C PRO A 145 13.72 -6.35 -15.45
N GLU A 146 14.31 -5.46 -14.63
CA GLU A 146 14.67 -5.72 -13.24
C GLU A 146 13.51 -5.45 -12.26
N TRP A 147 12.31 -5.23 -12.76
CA TRP A 147 11.11 -4.91 -11.99
C TRP A 147 11.19 -3.58 -11.21
N ALA A 148 11.97 -2.62 -11.68
CA ALA A 148 12.03 -1.27 -11.12
C ALA A 148 11.11 -0.31 -11.88
N ALA A 149 10.71 0.80 -11.25
CA ALA A 149 10.08 1.91 -11.97
C ALA A 149 11.08 2.55 -12.95
N ASP A 150 10.68 2.73 -14.21
CA ASP A 150 11.49 3.45 -15.21
C ASP A 150 11.33 4.97 -14.99
N VAL A 151 12.02 5.47 -13.98
CA VAL A 151 11.92 6.88 -13.57
C VAL A 151 12.34 7.86 -14.67
N ARG A 152 13.24 7.42 -15.58
CA ARG A 152 13.67 8.26 -16.70
C ARG A 152 12.55 8.47 -17.70
N LYS A 153 11.82 7.40 -18.04
CA LYS A 153 10.62 7.53 -18.88
C LYS A 153 9.51 8.31 -18.18
N MET A 154 9.34 8.13 -16.85
CA MET A 154 8.35 8.89 -16.09
C MET A 154 8.63 10.40 -16.17
N VAL A 155 9.88 10.81 -16.01
CA VAL A 155 10.31 12.21 -16.16
C VAL A 155 10.09 12.70 -17.60
N ALA A 156 10.47 11.92 -18.61
CA ALA A 156 10.26 12.30 -20.01
C ALA A 156 8.77 12.49 -20.37
N GLU A 157 7.88 11.68 -19.82
CA GLU A 157 6.44 11.87 -20.01
C GLU A 157 5.90 13.12 -19.26
N ALA A 158 6.45 13.43 -18.07
CA ALA A 158 6.12 14.67 -17.37
C ALA A 158 6.61 15.91 -18.15
N GLU A 159 7.78 15.85 -18.78
CA GLU A 159 8.29 16.92 -19.65
C GLU A 159 7.37 17.15 -20.86
N LYS A 160 6.96 16.09 -21.57
CA LYS A 160 6.02 16.16 -22.69
C LYS A 160 4.68 16.76 -22.29
N ALA A 161 4.18 16.40 -21.09
CA ALA A 161 2.94 16.92 -20.53
C ALA A 161 3.08 18.33 -19.92
N ARG A 162 4.30 18.88 -19.84
CA ARG A 162 4.63 20.17 -19.21
C ARG A 162 4.30 20.20 -17.72
N GLY A 163 4.37 19.06 -17.05
CA GLY A 163 4.08 18.84 -15.64
C GLY A 163 3.35 17.55 -15.39
N GLY A 164 3.01 17.27 -14.13
CA GLY A 164 2.26 16.09 -13.74
C GLY A 164 2.56 15.62 -12.33
N PHE A 165 1.87 14.56 -11.93
CA PHE A 165 2.04 13.92 -10.64
C PHE A 165 2.62 12.51 -10.84
N ILE A 166 3.89 12.33 -10.48
CA ILE A 166 4.60 11.05 -10.58
C ILE A 166 4.36 10.25 -9.30
N TYR A 167 3.84 9.02 -9.42
CA TYR A 167 3.60 8.11 -8.31
C TYR A 167 4.45 6.86 -8.43
N VAL A 168 5.28 6.60 -7.42
CA VAL A 168 6.16 5.43 -7.31
C VAL A 168 5.93 4.74 -5.97
N VAL A 169 5.64 3.45 -5.98
CA VAL A 169 5.58 2.60 -4.78
C VAL A 169 6.93 1.92 -4.59
N ASN A 170 7.55 2.07 -3.43
CA ASN A 170 8.89 1.54 -3.21
C ASN A 170 9.14 1.04 -1.77
N PRO A 171 9.19 -0.27 -1.53
CA PRO A 171 9.03 -1.41 -2.47
C PRO A 171 7.66 -1.47 -3.14
N ASN A 172 7.63 -1.91 -4.42
CA ASN A 172 6.44 -1.88 -5.25
C ASN A 172 5.41 -2.96 -4.85
N ASN A 173 4.15 -2.66 -4.99
CA ASN A 173 3.03 -3.60 -4.95
C ASN A 173 2.41 -3.67 -6.37
N PRO A 174 2.37 -4.85 -7.05
CA PRO A 174 2.41 -6.20 -6.47
C PRO A 174 3.77 -6.91 -6.52
N THR A 175 4.80 -6.35 -7.13
CA THR A 175 6.04 -7.07 -7.45
C THR A 175 6.98 -7.30 -6.25
N SER A 176 6.81 -6.54 -5.17
CA SER A 176 7.73 -6.52 -4.01
C SER A 176 9.17 -6.12 -4.33
N SER A 177 9.43 -5.70 -5.55
CA SER A 177 10.73 -5.22 -6.05
C SER A 177 11.00 -3.78 -5.62
N ILE A 178 12.23 -3.31 -5.80
CA ILE A 178 12.63 -1.95 -5.46
C ILE A 178 13.09 -1.15 -6.69
N THR A 179 12.80 0.14 -6.66
CA THR A 179 13.52 1.14 -7.45
C THR A 179 14.68 1.62 -6.60
N LYS A 180 15.91 1.51 -7.12
CA LYS A 180 17.12 1.79 -6.35
C LYS A 180 17.17 3.23 -5.85
N LYS A 181 17.79 3.44 -4.67
CA LYS A 181 17.98 4.78 -4.09
C LYS A 181 18.64 5.77 -5.06
N ALA A 182 19.56 5.29 -5.92
CA ALA A 182 20.19 6.11 -6.94
C ALA A 182 19.21 6.59 -8.02
N ASP A 183 18.25 5.75 -8.42
CA ASP A 183 17.22 6.11 -9.40
C ASP A 183 16.18 7.06 -8.79
N ILE A 184 15.82 6.86 -7.52
CA ILE A 184 14.96 7.82 -6.78
C ILE A 184 15.68 9.17 -6.62
N ALA A 185 16.98 9.19 -6.30
CA ALA A 185 17.77 10.41 -6.23
C ALA A 185 17.80 11.14 -7.59
N TRP A 186 17.99 10.39 -8.67
CA TRP A 186 17.95 10.93 -10.01
C TRP A 186 16.57 11.51 -10.36
N LEU A 187 15.47 10.78 -10.05
CA LEU A 187 14.11 11.25 -10.24
C LEU A 187 13.91 12.61 -9.57
N VAL A 188 14.24 12.71 -8.28
CA VAL A 188 14.03 13.94 -7.49
C VAL A 188 14.85 15.10 -8.00
N ALA A 189 16.07 14.85 -8.47
CA ALA A 189 16.96 15.87 -9.02
C ALA A 189 16.53 16.38 -10.42
N ASN A 190 15.78 15.57 -11.16
CA ASN A 190 15.38 15.86 -12.55
C ASN A 190 13.87 16.06 -12.72
N LEU A 191 13.11 16.33 -11.64
CA LEU A 191 11.70 16.68 -11.77
C LEU A 191 11.50 17.94 -12.61
N PRO A 192 10.74 17.89 -13.71
CA PRO A 192 10.47 19.07 -14.53
C PRO A 192 9.67 20.14 -13.75
N PRO A 193 9.61 21.39 -14.25
CA PRO A 193 8.68 22.39 -13.71
C PRO A 193 7.25 21.85 -13.65
N ASN A 194 6.48 22.28 -12.65
CA ASN A 194 5.09 21.84 -12.40
C ASN A 194 4.93 20.33 -12.17
N THR A 195 6.01 19.64 -11.78
CA THR A 195 5.99 18.21 -11.48
C THR A 195 6.25 17.96 -10.01
N LEU A 196 5.48 17.03 -9.43
CA LEU A 196 5.63 16.55 -8.06
C LEU A 196 5.79 15.03 -8.09
N ALA A 197 6.65 14.48 -7.24
CA ALA A 197 6.75 13.04 -7.05
C ALA A 197 6.16 12.62 -5.70
N MET A 198 5.37 11.53 -5.68
CA MET A 198 5.02 10.83 -4.46
C MET A 198 5.73 9.48 -4.43
N ILE A 199 6.44 9.23 -3.35
CA ILE A 199 7.06 7.93 -3.07
C ILE A 199 6.26 7.26 -1.96
N ASP A 200 5.54 6.20 -2.32
CA ASP A 200 4.78 5.40 -1.36
C ASP A 200 5.69 4.36 -0.73
N GLU A 201 6.02 4.58 0.52
CA GLU A 201 6.92 3.77 1.32
C GLU A 201 6.18 2.82 2.27
N ALA A 202 5.00 2.34 1.89
CA ALA A 202 4.19 1.44 2.72
C ALA A 202 4.94 0.18 3.18
N TYR A 203 5.91 -0.28 2.40
CA TYR A 203 6.68 -1.51 2.67
C TYR A 203 8.15 -1.26 3.03
N ILE A 204 8.60 -0.02 3.15
CA ILE A 204 10.02 0.36 3.34
C ILE A 204 10.68 -0.37 4.51
N HIS A 205 9.94 -0.56 5.60
CA HIS A 205 10.45 -1.15 6.84
C HIS A 205 10.81 -2.64 6.76
N TYR A 206 10.35 -3.36 5.72
CA TYR A 206 10.61 -4.80 5.57
C TYR A 206 11.94 -5.13 4.88
N SER A 207 12.53 -4.17 4.18
CA SER A 207 13.75 -4.39 3.42
C SER A 207 14.99 -4.05 4.23
N THR A 208 16.04 -4.84 4.03
CA THR A 208 17.40 -4.58 4.52
C THR A 208 18.38 -4.31 3.37
N SER A 209 17.86 -4.16 2.15
CA SER A 209 18.71 -3.93 0.98
C SER A 209 19.46 -2.59 1.09
N PRO A 210 20.78 -2.57 0.86
CA PRO A 210 21.56 -1.33 0.83
C PRO A 210 21.21 -0.43 -0.36
N ASP A 211 20.51 -0.97 -1.38
CA ASP A 211 20.05 -0.24 -2.56
C ASP A 211 18.72 0.51 -2.32
N LEU A 212 18.06 0.27 -1.20
CA LEU A 212 16.82 0.96 -0.80
C LEU A 212 17.14 1.98 0.31
N ALA A 213 16.57 3.17 0.18
CA ALA A 213 16.59 4.18 1.22
C ALA A 213 15.26 4.94 1.27
N SER A 214 14.93 5.48 2.45
CA SER A 214 13.77 6.37 2.59
C SER A 214 13.98 7.67 1.82
N SER A 215 12.89 8.21 1.32
CA SER A 215 12.82 9.52 0.64
C SER A 215 12.56 10.69 1.61
N ILE A 216 12.46 10.45 2.90
CA ILE A 216 12.31 11.48 3.95
C ILE A 216 13.40 12.57 3.87
N PRO A 217 14.69 12.26 3.60
CA PRO A 217 15.71 13.30 3.44
C PRO A 217 15.38 14.34 2.36
N TYR A 218 14.63 13.98 1.31
CA TYR A 218 14.21 14.95 0.31
C TYR A 218 13.12 15.90 0.82
N VAL A 219 12.28 15.44 1.74
CA VAL A 219 11.31 16.29 2.44
C VAL A 219 12.05 17.30 3.34
N GLN A 220 13.06 16.85 4.09
CA GLN A 220 13.91 17.72 4.92
C GLN A 220 14.63 18.80 4.08
N GLN A 221 15.04 18.45 2.86
CA GLN A 221 15.69 19.37 1.90
C GLN A 221 14.68 20.27 1.16
N GLY A 222 13.37 20.17 1.43
CA GLY A 222 12.35 21.00 0.79
C GLY A 222 12.11 20.68 -0.70
N LYS A 223 12.42 19.46 -1.16
CA LYS A 223 12.22 19.05 -2.55
C LYS A 223 10.72 18.87 -2.88
N ASN A 224 10.39 18.81 -4.17
CA ASN A 224 9.04 18.54 -4.68
C ASN A 224 8.66 17.05 -4.52
N VAL A 225 8.66 16.58 -3.27
CA VAL A 225 8.40 15.17 -2.93
C VAL A 225 7.38 15.07 -1.81
N ILE A 226 6.46 14.12 -1.94
CA ILE A 226 5.60 13.61 -0.87
C ILE A 226 6.06 12.19 -0.56
N VAL A 227 6.20 11.83 0.71
CA VAL A 227 6.42 10.46 1.16
C VAL A 227 5.18 9.97 1.88
N ALA A 228 4.61 8.85 1.43
CA ALA A 228 3.47 8.22 2.10
C ALA A 228 3.93 7.09 3.01
N ARG A 229 3.38 7.04 4.23
CA ARG A 229 3.66 6.04 5.27
C ARG A 229 2.37 5.46 5.84
N THR A 230 2.42 4.22 6.33
CA THR A 230 1.26 3.53 6.87
C THR A 230 1.59 2.69 8.10
N PHE A 231 0.64 2.58 9.01
CA PHE A 231 0.68 1.62 10.11
C PHE A 231 0.05 0.27 9.74
N SER A 232 -0.51 0.14 8.55
CA SER A 232 -1.20 -1.07 8.10
C SER A 232 -0.27 -2.28 7.93
N LYS A 233 1.04 -2.07 7.69
CA LYS A 233 1.98 -3.11 7.27
C LYS A 233 2.87 -3.56 8.43
N ILE A 234 4.07 -3.01 8.61
CA ILE A 234 5.00 -3.46 9.67
C ILE A 234 4.40 -3.33 11.08
N TYR A 235 3.57 -2.33 11.32
CA TYR A 235 2.92 -2.12 12.62
C TYR A 235 1.70 -3.03 12.86
N GLY A 236 1.19 -3.76 11.84
CA GLY A 236 0.09 -4.71 11.97
C GLY A 236 -1.28 -4.09 12.23
N MET A 237 -1.49 -2.83 11.85
CA MET A 237 -2.69 -2.05 12.17
C MET A 237 -3.58 -1.78 10.95
N ALA A 238 -3.67 -2.71 10.00
CA ALA A 238 -4.43 -2.52 8.76
C ALA A 238 -5.90 -2.13 9.02
N GLY A 239 -6.56 -2.78 9.97
CA GLY A 239 -7.95 -2.53 10.36
C GLY A 239 -8.14 -1.26 11.19
N LEU A 240 -7.10 -0.70 11.79
CA LEU A 240 -7.18 0.52 12.60
C LEU A 240 -7.14 1.81 11.77
N ARG A 241 -6.84 1.72 10.48
CA ARG A 241 -6.84 2.83 9.53
C ARG A 241 -5.99 4.02 9.96
N ILE A 242 -4.66 3.88 9.91
CA ILE A 242 -3.72 4.96 10.27
C ILE A 242 -2.62 5.04 9.21
N GLY A 243 -2.33 6.25 8.77
CA GLY A 243 -1.24 6.57 7.87
C GLY A 243 -0.90 8.06 7.92
N PHE A 244 0.10 8.47 7.18
CA PHE A 244 0.48 9.87 7.09
C PHE A 244 1.26 10.16 5.80
N GLY A 245 1.22 11.41 5.38
CA GLY A 245 2.05 11.96 4.34
C GLY A 245 3.07 12.93 4.91
N CYS A 246 4.28 12.88 4.38
CA CYS A 246 5.37 13.81 4.71
C CYS A 246 5.73 14.64 3.48
N ALA A 247 5.76 15.95 3.62
CA ALA A 247 6.14 16.87 2.55
C ALA A 247 6.58 18.22 3.12
N ARG A 248 7.07 19.11 2.29
CA ARG A 248 7.31 20.50 2.70
C ARG A 248 5.98 21.20 3.04
N PRO A 249 5.97 22.23 3.92
CA PRO A 249 4.74 22.77 4.50
C PRO A 249 3.72 23.32 3.52
N ASP A 250 4.17 23.89 2.40
CA ASP A 250 3.25 24.39 1.37
C ASP A 250 2.51 23.27 0.63
N LEU A 251 3.13 22.09 0.47
CA LEU A 251 2.47 20.90 -0.08
C LEU A 251 1.50 20.30 0.93
N ILE A 252 1.84 20.25 2.22
CA ILE A 252 0.91 19.83 3.29
C ILE A 252 -0.33 20.72 3.30
N ARG A 253 -0.17 22.04 3.20
CA ARG A 253 -1.33 22.97 3.11
C ARG A 253 -2.19 22.73 1.87
N LYS A 254 -1.62 22.29 0.75
CA LYS A 254 -2.40 21.92 -0.46
C LYS A 254 -3.13 20.58 -0.32
N LEU A 255 -2.58 19.62 0.44
CA LEU A 255 -3.18 18.31 0.70
C LEU A 255 -4.33 18.41 1.72
N SER A 256 -4.17 19.24 2.77
CA SER A 256 -5.07 19.30 3.93
C SER A 256 -6.55 19.52 3.58
N PRO A 257 -6.95 20.35 2.59
CA PRO A 257 -8.37 20.54 2.25
C PRO A 257 -9.07 19.28 1.72
N TYR A 258 -8.31 18.30 1.22
CA TYR A 258 -8.83 17.04 0.68
C TYR A 258 -8.88 15.91 1.72
N ARG A 259 -8.40 16.17 2.94
CA ARG A 259 -8.55 15.22 4.05
C ARG A 259 -10.02 15.15 4.47
N ASN A 260 -10.60 13.96 4.37
CA ASN A 260 -12.03 13.77 4.62
C ASN A 260 -12.34 13.37 6.06
N ASN A 261 -11.39 12.70 6.74
CA ASN A 261 -11.65 12.13 8.07
C ASN A 261 -10.51 12.43 9.05
N ILE A 262 -10.90 12.54 10.32
CA ILE A 262 -9.93 12.47 11.44
C ILE A 262 -9.56 11.01 11.69
N VAL A 263 -8.36 10.79 12.23
CA VAL A 263 -7.96 9.45 12.67
C VAL A 263 -8.81 9.04 13.90
N PRO A 264 -9.42 7.85 13.93
CA PRO A 264 -10.23 7.42 15.09
C PRO A 264 -9.44 7.46 16.40
N VAL A 265 -10.05 7.90 17.49
CA VAL A 265 -9.40 8.09 18.80
C VAL A 265 -8.64 6.84 19.27
N PRO A 266 -9.21 5.61 19.25
CA PRO A 266 -8.46 4.42 19.64
C PRO A 266 -7.25 4.17 18.74
N SER A 267 -7.38 4.40 17.43
CA SER A 267 -6.32 4.22 16.45
C SER A 267 -5.16 5.19 16.68
N THR A 268 -5.48 6.44 17.02
CA THR A 268 -4.49 7.48 17.36
C THR A 268 -3.61 7.05 18.54
N HIS A 269 -4.23 6.55 19.62
CA HIS A 269 -3.51 6.08 20.79
C HIS A 269 -2.70 4.80 20.51
N ALA A 270 -3.25 3.87 19.72
CA ALA A 270 -2.53 2.67 19.29
C ALA A 270 -1.27 3.00 18.50
N ALA A 271 -1.35 3.92 17.54
CA ALA A 271 -0.21 4.33 16.72
C ALA A 271 0.86 5.08 17.53
N LYS A 272 0.45 6.01 18.38
CA LYS A 272 1.38 6.72 19.29
C LYS A 272 2.15 5.73 20.17
N ALA A 273 1.46 4.76 20.77
CA ALA A 273 2.09 3.74 21.60
C ALA A 273 3.10 2.89 20.80
N ALA A 274 2.77 2.50 19.56
CA ALA A 274 3.70 1.75 18.71
C ALA A 274 4.99 2.53 18.39
N LEU A 275 4.89 3.84 18.19
CA LEU A 275 6.04 4.71 17.92
C LEU A 275 6.99 4.85 19.12
N THR A 276 6.52 4.58 20.35
CA THR A 276 7.41 4.59 21.54
C THR A 276 8.25 3.33 21.69
N SER A 277 7.97 2.27 20.94
CA SER A 277 8.75 1.03 21.00
C SER A 277 9.96 1.10 20.05
N PRO A 278 11.18 1.14 20.56
CA PRO A 278 12.38 1.29 19.75
C PRO A 278 12.74 0.03 18.96
N THR A 279 12.25 -1.14 19.37
CA THR A 279 12.61 -2.45 18.79
C THR A 279 11.55 -3.03 17.88
N LEU A 280 10.29 -2.60 17.97
CA LEU A 280 9.13 -3.18 17.28
C LEU A 280 9.37 -3.40 15.78
N VAL A 281 9.83 -2.37 15.09
CA VAL A 281 10.06 -2.44 13.63
C VAL A 281 11.19 -3.41 13.31
N THR A 282 12.27 -3.39 14.08
CA THR A 282 13.43 -4.26 13.87
C THR A 282 13.10 -5.72 14.12
N GLU A 283 12.46 -6.03 15.25
CA GLU A 283 12.03 -7.41 15.61
C GLU A 283 11.09 -7.99 14.56
N ARG A 284 10.08 -7.23 14.13
CA ARG A 284 9.13 -7.67 13.10
C ARG A 284 9.78 -7.85 11.73
N ARG A 285 10.69 -6.94 11.34
CA ARG A 285 11.46 -7.05 10.10
C ARG A 285 12.31 -8.31 10.10
N GLU A 286 13.03 -8.57 11.16
CA GLU A 286 13.91 -9.76 11.30
C GLU A 286 13.09 -11.04 11.24
N ARG A 287 12.03 -11.13 12.04
CA ARG A 287 11.16 -12.31 12.09
C ARG A 287 10.50 -12.59 10.72
N LEU A 288 9.82 -11.63 10.14
CA LEU A 288 9.16 -11.81 8.84
C LEU A 288 10.17 -11.93 7.70
N GLY A 289 11.33 -11.29 7.83
CA GLY A 289 12.45 -11.44 6.90
C GLY A 289 12.99 -12.86 6.87
N LYS A 290 13.11 -13.53 8.04
CA LYS A 290 13.50 -14.94 8.13
C LYS A 290 12.47 -15.84 7.42
N ILE A 291 11.19 -15.71 7.74
CA ILE A 291 10.11 -16.50 7.13
C ILE A 291 10.10 -16.30 5.61
N ARG A 292 10.26 -15.05 5.15
CA ARG A 292 10.37 -14.73 3.71
C ARG A 292 11.58 -15.42 3.07
N SER A 293 12.73 -15.38 3.70
CA SER A 293 13.95 -16.02 3.20
C SER A 293 13.79 -17.55 3.11
N ASP A 294 13.18 -18.16 4.14
CA ASP A 294 12.90 -19.61 4.16
C ASP A 294 11.91 -20.02 3.05
N LEU A 295 10.93 -19.14 2.72
CA LEU A 295 10.04 -19.37 1.58
C LEU A 295 10.81 -19.26 0.25
N CYS A 296 11.68 -18.25 0.09
CA CYS A 296 12.48 -18.08 -1.13
C CYS A 296 13.41 -19.28 -1.36
N ILE A 297 14.10 -19.76 -0.33
CA ILE A 297 14.95 -20.95 -0.40
C ILE A 297 14.12 -22.18 -0.82
N TRP A 298 12.94 -22.35 -0.26
CA TRP A 298 12.05 -23.45 -0.62
C TRP A 298 11.56 -23.37 -2.08
N LEU A 299 11.22 -22.16 -2.56
CA LEU A 299 10.81 -21.94 -3.96
C LEU A 299 11.96 -22.28 -4.93
N ASP A 300 13.18 -21.83 -4.65
CA ASP A 300 14.37 -22.12 -5.46
C ASP A 300 14.67 -23.62 -5.50
N ALA A 301 14.64 -24.29 -4.35
CA ALA A 301 14.86 -25.74 -4.24
C ALA A 301 13.82 -26.55 -5.07
N ASN A 302 12.62 -26.04 -5.21
CA ASN A 302 11.55 -26.63 -6.02
C ASN A 302 11.46 -26.07 -7.45
N ARG A 303 12.42 -25.22 -7.87
CA ARG A 303 12.53 -24.60 -9.21
C ARG A 303 11.34 -23.72 -9.61
N TYR A 304 10.66 -23.11 -8.64
CA TYR A 304 9.66 -22.08 -8.88
C TYR A 304 10.33 -20.73 -9.09
N LYS A 305 10.03 -20.06 -10.20
CA LYS A 305 10.52 -18.70 -10.44
C LYS A 305 9.70 -17.70 -9.67
N PHE A 306 10.34 -16.68 -9.11
CA PHE A 306 9.70 -15.60 -8.39
C PHE A 306 10.49 -14.30 -8.56
N ILE A 307 9.83 -13.17 -8.29
CA ILE A 307 10.50 -11.86 -8.23
C ILE A 307 11.13 -11.71 -6.85
N PRO A 308 12.44 -11.39 -6.74
CA PRO A 308 13.12 -11.19 -5.45
C PRO A 308 12.40 -10.16 -4.57
N PRO A 309 11.90 -10.55 -3.38
CA PRO A 309 11.02 -9.70 -2.59
C PRO A 309 11.75 -8.80 -1.60
N HIS A 310 11.24 -7.58 -1.43
CA HIS A 310 11.67 -6.62 -0.42
C HIS A 310 10.56 -6.21 0.56
N GLY A 311 9.29 -6.56 0.28
CA GLY A 311 8.15 -6.38 1.17
C GLY A 311 7.82 -7.63 2.00
N ASN A 312 6.61 -7.66 2.56
CA ASN A 312 6.05 -8.83 3.25
C ASN A 312 5.22 -9.73 2.32
N PHE A 313 5.55 -9.78 1.05
CA PHE A 313 4.90 -10.60 0.01
C PHE A 313 5.87 -10.80 -1.15
N LEU A 314 5.55 -11.75 -2.03
CA LEU A 314 6.28 -11.98 -3.27
C LEU A 314 5.35 -12.42 -4.40
N MET A 315 5.85 -12.34 -5.65
CA MET A 315 5.18 -12.82 -6.86
C MET A 315 5.86 -14.09 -7.36
N ILE A 316 5.08 -15.17 -7.55
CA ILE A 316 5.54 -16.48 -8.02
C ILE A 316 5.01 -16.72 -9.43
N ASP A 317 5.85 -17.10 -10.39
CA ASP A 317 5.43 -17.52 -11.72
C ASP A 317 4.81 -18.94 -11.65
N VAL A 318 3.52 -19.01 -11.88
CA VAL A 318 2.74 -20.26 -11.87
C VAL A 318 2.55 -20.87 -13.28
N LYS A 319 3.09 -20.22 -14.32
CA LYS A 319 3.10 -20.65 -15.73
C LYS A 319 1.75 -20.95 -16.35
N ARG A 320 0.67 -20.58 -15.69
CA ARG A 320 -0.71 -20.69 -16.19
C ARG A 320 -1.55 -19.51 -15.71
N ASP A 321 -2.79 -19.38 -16.16
CA ASP A 321 -3.67 -18.31 -15.70
C ASP A 321 -3.85 -18.37 -14.18
N VAL A 322 -3.47 -17.29 -13.52
CA VAL A 322 -3.46 -17.16 -12.06
C VAL A 322 -4.86 -17.29 -11.44
N ARG A 323 -5.94 -16.98 -12.19
CA ARG A 323 -7.32 -17.04 -11.68
C ARG A 323 -7.70 -18.45 -11.26
N GLY A 324 -7.33 -19.45 -12.07
CA GLY A 324 -7.52 -20.86 -11.74
C GLY A 324 -6.74 -21.28 -10.50
N VAL A 325 -5.47 -20.87 -10.42
CA VAL A 325 -4.62 -21.15 -9.26
C VAL A 325 -5.19 -20.53 -7.97
N ILE A 326 -5.65 -19.27 -8.01
CA ILE A 326 -6.27 -18.59 -6.87
C ILE A 326 -7.50 -19.35 -6.37
N ALA A 327 -8.39 -19.77 -7.30
CA ALA A 327 -9.59 -20.52 -6.94
C ALA A 327 -9.25 -21.87 -6.28
N GLU A 328 -8.34 -22.64 -6.87
CA GLU A 328 -7.92 -23.94 -6.35
C GLU A 328 -7.18 -23.84 -5.00
N MET A 329 -6.32 -22.82 -4.80
CA MET A 329 -5.69 -22.54 -3.51
C MET A 329 -6.74 -22.26 -2.43
N GLN A 330 -7.72 -21.42 -2.74
CA GLN A 330 -8.81 -21.08 -1.80
C GLN A 330 -9.66 -22.32 -1.47
N GLU A 331 -9.96 -23.16 -2.44
CA GLU A 331 -10.66 -24.43 -2.21
C GLU A 331 -9.92 -25.38 -1.26
N ARG A 332 -8.59 -25.28 -1.19
CA ARG A 332 -7.73 -26.06 -0.31
C ARG A 332 -7.39 -25.34 1.00
N GLY A 333 -8.11 -24.24 1.31
CA GLY A 333 -7.98 -23.52 2.58
C GLY A 333 -6.88 -22.47 2.64
N VAL A 334 -6.34 -22.00 1.51
CA VAL A 334 -5.32 -20.94 1.46
C VAL A 334 -5.77 -19.82 0.52
N ALA A 335 -6.14 -18.67 1.07
CA ALA A 335 -6.43 -17.47 0.30
C ALA A 335 -5.12 -16.76 -0.08
N VAL A 336 -4.92 -16.51 -1.37
CA VAL A 336 -3.75 -15.82 -1.94
C VAL A 336 -4.17 -14.54 -2.65
N GLY A 337 -3.20 -13.74 -3.12
CA GLY A 337 -3.49 -12.46 -3.76
C GLY A 337 -4.35 -12.57 -5.00
N ARG A 338 -5.07 -11.51 -5.32
CA ARG A 338 -5.90 -11.39 -6.53
C ARG A 338 -5.06 -11.38 -7.82
N PRO A 339 -5.67 -11.44 -9.02
CA PRO A 339 -4.96 -11.19 -10.27
C PRO A 339 -4.44 -9.74 -10.35
N PHE A 340 -3.27 -9.55 -10.97
CA PHE A 340 -2.62 -8.25 -11.20
C PHE A 340 -2.21 -8.08 -12.68
N PRO A 341 -3.16 -7.75 -13.58
CA PRO A 341 -2.80 -7.52 -14.98
C PRO A 341 -1.72 -6.42 -15.12
N PRO A 342 -0.74 -6.58 -16.03
CA PRO A 342 -0.66 -7.62 -17.07
C PRO A 342 0.00 -8.95 -16.60
N LEU A 343 0.29 -9.12 -15.30
CA LEU A 343 0.98 -10.27 -14.73
C LEU A 343 0.03 -11.48 -14.53
N ASN A 344 -0.62 -11.92 -15.61
CA ASN A 344 -1.68 -12.94 -15.57
C ASN A 344 -1.21 -14.35 -15.16
N GLN A 345 0.10 -14.59 -15.07
CA GLN A 345 0.70 -15.86 -14.64
C GLN A 345 1.47 -15.72 -13.31
N MET A 346 1.36 -14.58 -12.65
CA MET A 346 2.09 -14.31 -11.41
C MET A 346 1.14 -14.32 -10.23
N LEU A 347 1.40 -15.19 -9.26
CA LEU A 347 0.65 -15.31 -8.02
C LEU A 347 1.30 -14.47 -6.92
N ARG A 348 0.58 -13.51 -6.34
CA ARG A 348 1.06 -12.79 -5.15
C ARG A 348 0.73 -13.58 -3.89
N VAL A 349 1.73 -13.78 -3.04
CA VAL A 349 1.61 -14.46 -1.75
C VAL A 349 2.14 -13.57 -0.64
N THR A 350 1.32 -13.29 0.35
CA THR A 350 1.72 -12.58 1.58
C THR A 350 2.53 -13.51 2.48
N ILE A 351 3.52 -12.97 3.19
CA ILE A 351 4.26 -13.70 4.21
C ILE A 351 3.41 -13.76 5.49
N GLY A 352 2.95 -14.97 5.83
CA GLY A 352 2.21 -15.27 7.04
C GLY A 352 3.13 -15.73 8.18
N THR A 353 2.54 -16.40 9.17
CA THR A 353 3.28 -17.11 10.23
C THR A 353 3.99 -18.34 9.68
N ASP A 354 4.88 -18.96 10.46
CA ASP A 354 5.52 -20.23 10.09
C ASP A 354 4.47 -21.32 9.77
N ALA A 355 3.38 -21.38 10.53
CA ALA A 355 2.28 -22.32 10.31
C ALA A 355 1.54 -22.04 9.00
N ASP A 356 1.27 -20.75 8.69
CA ASP A 356 0.65 -20.35 7.43
C ASP A 356 1.53 -20.73 6.23
N MET A 357 2.83 -20.50 6.34
CA MET A 357 3.78 -20.86 5.28
C MET A 357 3.95 -22.38 5.14
N ALA A 358 3.88 -23.14 6.22
CA ALA A 358 3.86 -24.60 6.17
C ALA A 358 2.65 -25.10 5.37
N LYS A 359 1.47 -24.55 5.65
CA LYS A 359 0.24 -24.90 4.91
C LYS A 359 0.31 -24.47 3.45
N PHE A 360 0.86 -23.29 3.16
CA PHE A 360 1.09 -22.87 1.79
C PHE A 360 2.02 -23.85 1.04
N LYS A 361 3.14 -24.23 1.63
CA LYS A 361 4.12 -25.17 1.03
C LYS A 361 3.54 -26.57 0.81
N GLU A 362 2.58 -27.00 1.63
CA GLU A 362 1.83 -28.25 1.45
C GLU A 362 0.89 -28.21 0.25
N VAL A 363 0.12 -27.12 0.12
CA VAL A 363 -0.98 -27.01 -0.86
C VAL A 363 -0.47 -26.56 -2.23
N PHE A 364 0.45 -25.60 -2.30
CA PHE A 364 0.87 -24.94 -3.53
C PHE A 364 1.37 -25.91 -4.62
N PRO A 365 2.23 -26.91 -4.32
CA PRO A 365 2.68 -27.88 -5.34
C PRO A 365 1.56 -28.73 -5.92
N GLN A 366 0.51 -29.01 -5.15
CA GLN A 366 -0.64 -29.81 -5.61
C GLN A 366 -1.48 -29.05 -6.64
N VAL A 367 -1.49 -27.71 -6.53
CA VAL A 367 -2.24 -26.83 -7.42
C VAL A 367 -1.45 -26.49 -8.69
N VAL A 368 -0.14 -26.20 -8.56
CA VAL A 368 0.66 -25.69 -9.69
C VAL A 368 1.18 -26.81 -10.60
N LYS A 369 1.30 -28.05 -10.12
CA LYS A 369 1.71 -29.21 -10.91
C LYS A 369 0.54 -29.92 -11.63
N ALA A 370 -0.69 -29.58 -11.29
CA ALA A 370 -1.88 -30.06 -11.96
C ALA A 370 -2.17 -29.19 -13.19
#